data_a9d3dc384074332971885e1770abee90
#
_entry.id   a9d3dc384074332971885e1770abee90
#
_cell.length_a   1.000
_cell.length_b   1.000
_cell.length_c   1.000
_cell.angle_alpha   90.00
_cell.angle_beta   90.00
_cell.angle_gamma   90.00
#
_symmetry.space_group_name_H-M   'P 1'
#
loop_
_entity.id
_entity.type
_entity.pdbx_description
1 polymer ?
#
loop_
_entity_poly.entity_id
_entity_poly.type
_entity_poly.pdbx_seq_one_letter_code
_entity_poly.pdbx_strand_id
1 'polypeptide(L)'
;IHELTRIDRWFLEKLENIIRIENELEQHNNIANVPDDLLLEAKQRGFSDFQLARMVSKSTAKNIEADMLTIRKYRKMRGITPYVKQIDTLAAEYPAMTNYLYVTYNGTSHDIEFAHDKRSVIVLGSGAYRIGSSVEFDWCSVNALNTIRRQGLRSVMINYNPETVSTDYDMCDRLYFDELSFERVLDVIDLELPKGVIVSVGGQIPNNLAMKLYRQNVPVLGTSPLSIDRAENRHKFSAMLDSLGIDQPRWAELTSMEAVSYTHLRAHETLANL
;
A
#
# COMPACT_ATOMS: atom_id res chain seq x y z
N ILE A 1 -6.27 23.24 -22.88
CA ILE A 1 -5.20 23.07 -21.86
C ILE A 1 -3.89 23.64 -22.41
N HIS A 2 -3.41 23.17 -23.55
CA HIS A 2 -2.14 23.61 -24.18
C HIS A 2 -2.02 25.16 -24.28
N GLU A 3 -3.05 25.83 -24.76
CA GLU A 3 -3.04 27.31 -24.90
C GLU A 3 -2.81 28.05 -23.58
N LEU A 4 -3.36 27.52 -22.48
CA LEU A 4 -3.27 28.12 -21.15
C LEU A 4 -1.97 27.74 -20.42
N THR A 5 -1.51 26.49 -20.57
CA THR A 5 -0.42 25.94 -19.76
C THR A 5 0.91 25.85 -20.50
N ARG A 6 0.89 25.91 -21.84
CA ARG A 6 2.04 25.67 -22.72
C ARG A 6 2.66 24.26 -22.59
N ILE A 7 1.97 23.33 -21.92
CA ILE A 7 2.37 21.93 -21.89
C ILE A 7 2.33 21.37 -23.29
N ASP A 8 3.38 20.66 -23.71
CA ASP A 8 3.45 20.07 -25.04
C ASP A 8 2.29 19.07 -25.25
N ARG A 9 1.73 19.08 -26.46
CA ARG A 9 0.57 18.26 -26.82
C ARG A 9 0.84 16.77 -26.68
N TRP A 10 2.07 16.33 -26.89
CA TRP A 10 2.47 14.93 -26.72
C TRP A 10 2.15 14.41 -25.29
N PHE A 11 2.45 15.22 -24.26
CA PHE A 11 2.11 14.84 -22.87
C PHE A 11 0.60 14.84 -22.65
N LEU A 12 -0.12 15.80 -23.24
CA LEU A 12 -1.59 15.88 -23.11
C LEU A 12 -2.26 14.68 -23.78
N GLU A 13 -1.79 14.23 -24.93
CA GLU A 13 -2.27 13.01 -25.60
C GLU A 13 -2.05 11.74 -24.75
N LYS A 14 -0.95 11.67 -23.98
CA LYS A 14 -0.75 10.56 -23.03
C LYS A 14 -1.77 10.57 -21.90
N LEU A 15 -2.14 11.75 -21.40
CA LEU A 15 -3.19 11.90 -20.39
C LEU A 15 -4.59 11.59 -20.97
N GLU A 16 -4.83 11.94 -22.24
CA GLU A 16 -6.09 11.62 -22.93
C GLU A 16 -6.34 10.11 -23.00
N ASN A 17 -5.30 9.28 -23.16
CA ASN A 17 -5.44 7.83 -23.12
C ASN A 17 -5.98 7.33 -21.76
N ILE A 18 -5.61 7.96 -20.65
CA ILE A 18 -6.13 7.63 -19.33
C ILE A 18 -7.62 7.95 -19.25
N ILE A 19 -8.03 9.14 -19.72
CA ILE A 19 -9.43 9.56 -19.75
C ILE A 19 -10.28 8.66 -20.66
N ARG A 20 -9.73 8.21 -21.80
CA ARG A 20 -10.42 7.26 -22.70
C ARG A 20 -10.72 5.95 -21.97
N ILE A 21 -9.73 5.36 -21.31
CA ILE A 21 -9.91 4.11 -20.57
C ILE A 21 -10.89 4.30 -19.42
N GLU A 22 -10.83 5.41 -18.69
CA GLU A 22 -11.77 5.74 -17.63
C GLU A 22 -13.21 5.76 -18.16
N ASN A 23 -13.45 6.49 -19.25
CA ASN A 23 -14.77 6.58 -19.91
C ASN A 23 -15.28 5.22 -20.39
N GLU A 24 -14.41 4.36 -20.92
CA GLU A 24 -14.76 3.01 -21.35
C GLU A 24 -15.12 2.13 -20.14
N LEU A 25 -14.33 2.16 -19.07
CA LEU A 25 -14.57 1.41 -17.84
C LEU A 25 -15.89 1.83 -17.16
N GLU A 26 -16.24 3.12 -17.18
CA GLU A 26 -17.46 3.64 -16.58
C GLU A 26 -18.76 3.16 -17.25
N GLN A 27 -18.69 2.67 -18.50
CA GLN A 27 -19.83 2.06 -19.20
C GLN A 27 -20.22 0.71 -18.61
N HIS A 28 -19.32 0.09 -17.84
CA HIS A 28 -19.57 -1.20 -17.19
C HIS A 28 -20.04 -1.00 -15.74
N ASN A 29 -20.96 -1.84 -15.30
CA ASN A 29 -21.49 -1.82 -13.94
C ASN A 29 -21.04 -3.02 -13.09
N ASN A 30 -20.25 -3.91 -13.69
CA ASN A 30 -19.73 -5.10 -13.02
C ASN A 30 -18.41 -5.50 -13.69
N ILE A 31 -17.42 -5.84 -12.88
CA ILE A 31 -16.11 -6.30 -13.37
C ILE A 31 -16.21 -7.56 -14.27
N ALA A 32 -17.25 -8.37 -14.08
CA ALA A 32 -17.49 -9.53 -14.90
C ALA A 32 -17.75 -9.19 -16.38
N ASN A 33 -18.27 -8.00 -16.65
CA ASN A 33 -18.63 -7.53 -17.98
C ASN A 33 -17.52 -6.72 -18.66
N VAL A 34 -16.44 -6.42 -17.94
CA VAL A 34 -15.27 -5.70 -18.51
C VAL A 34 -14.48 -6.68 -19.38
N PRO A 35 -14.24 -6.37 -20.67
CA PRO A 35 -13.38 -7.19 -21.53
C PRO A 35 -11.96 -7.35 -20.97
N ASP A 36 -11.33 -8.50 -21.25
CA ASP A 36 -10.00 -8.81 -20.70
C ASP A 36 -8.92 -7.87 -21.22
N ASP A 37 -9.00 -7.48 -22.48
CA ASP A 37 -8.10 -6.52 -23.12
C ASP A 37 -8.20 -5.13 -22.51
N LEU A 38 -9.42 -4.64 -22.27
CA LEU A 38 -9.64 -3.36 -21.58
C LEU A 38 -9.14 -3.41 -20.13
N LEU A 39 -9.39 -4.51 -19.41
CA LEU A 39 -8.91 -4.68 -18.05
C LEU A 39 -7.38 -4.73 -17.98
N LEU A 40 -6.74 -5.45 -18.92
CA LEU A 40 -5.29 -5.51 -19.02
C LEU A 40 -4.71 -4.14 -19.39
N GLU A 41 -5.28 -3.44 -20.38
CA GLU A 41 -4.85 -2.09 -20.76
C GLU A 41 -4.95 -1.13 -19.56
N ALA A 42 -6.06 -1.17 -18.81
CA ALA A 42 -6.22 -0.37 -17.62
C ALA A 42 -5.11 -0.63 -16.59
N LYS A 43 -4.78 -1.91 -16.32
CA LYS A 43 -3.69 -2.27 -15.40
C LYS A 43 -2.33 -1.81 -15.93
N GLN A 44 -2.08 -1.92 -17.22
CA GLN A 44 -0.85 -1.44 -17.88
C GLN A 44 -0.69 0.07 -17.83
N ARG A 45 -1.80 0.82 -17.80
CA ARG A 45 -1.82 2.28 -17.67
C ARG A 45 -1.84 2.77 -16.23
N GLY A 46 -1.79 1.85 -15.25
CA GLY A 46 -1.64 2.19 -13.84
C GLY A 46 -2.93 2.29 -13.05
N PHE A 47 -4.08 1.90 -13.60
CA PHE A 47 -5.32 1.83 -12.82
C PHE A 47 -5.22 0.78 -11.72
N SER A 48 -5.38 1.20 -10.49
CA SER A 48 -5.39 0.31 -9.33
C SER A 48 -6.74 -0.43 -9.21
N ASP A 49 -6.74 -1.56 -8.49
CA ASP A 49 -7.98 -2.27 -8.17
C ASP A 49 -8.95 -1.36 -7.39
N PHE A 50 -8.42 -0.37 -6.65
CA PHE A 50 -9.23 0.66 -5.98
C PHE A 50 -9.97 1.56 -6.98
N GLN A 51 -9.26 2.08 -7.98
CA GLN A 51 -9.87 2.93 -9.02
C GLN A 51 -10.89 2.14 -9.83
N LEU A 52 -10.56 0.90 -10.21
CA LEU A 52 -11.49 0.00 -10.90
C LEU A 52 -12.76 -0.27 -10.07
N ALA A 53 -12.63 -0.49 -8.75
CA ALA A 53 -13.77 -0.66 -7.86
C ALA A 53 -14.67 0.60 -7.84
N ARG A 54 -14.09 1.77 -7.83
CA ARG A 54 -14.85 3.03 -7.86
C ARG A 54 -15.55 3.26 -9.20
N MET A 55 -14.89 2.99 -10.30
CA MET A 55 -15.42 3.25 -11.64
C MET A 55 -16.43 2.20 -12.08
N VAL A 56 -16.08 0.92 -11.95
CA VAL A 56 -16.90 -0.19 -12.47
C VAL A 56 -17.98 -0.61 -11.45
N SER A 57 -17.60 -0.81 -10.18
CA SER A 57 -18.53 -1.27 -9.13
C SER A 57 -19.26 -0.14 -8.42
N LYS A 58 -18.94 1.12 -8.73
CA LYS A 58 -19.48 2.33 -8.07
C LYS A 58 -19.32 2.27 -6.53
N SER A 59 -18.22 1.71 -6.08
CA SER A 59 -17.95 1.39 -4.68
C SER A 59 -17.92 2.63 -3.80
N THR A 60 -18.49 2.52 -2.62
CA THR A 60 -18.44 3.55 -1.57
C THR A 60 -17.34 3.23 -0.54
N ALA A 61 -17.07 4.16 0.36
CA ALA A 61 -16.08 3.95 1.43
C ALA A 61 -16.34 2.70 2.30
N LYS A 62 -17.60 2.25 2.38
CA LYS A 62 -17.99 1.10 3.22
C LYS A 62 -17.64 -0.25 2.59
N ASN A 63 -17.71 -0.36 1.26
CA ASN A 63 -17.55 -1.63 0.54
C ASN A 63 -16.30 -1.67 -0.36
N ILE A 64 -15.55 -0.60 -0.47
CA ILE A 64 -14.40 -0.46 -1.38
C ILE A 64 -13.35 -1.57 -1.20
N GLU A 65 -13.05 -1.99 0.04
CA GLU A 65 -12.06 -3.04 0.31
C GLU A 65 -12.53 -4.40 -0.23
N ALA A 66 -13.81 -4.74 -0.03
CA ALA A 66 -14.39 -5.98 -0.54
C ALA A 66 -14.45 -6.01 -2.08
N ASP A 67 -14.79 -4.87 -2.69
CA ASP A 67 -14.87 -4.76 -4.14
C ASP A 67 -13.49 -4.79 -4.80
N MET A 68 -12.47 -4.16 -4.19
CA MET A 68 -11.08 -4.30 -4.62
C MET A 68 -10.62 -5.76 -4.62
N LEU A 69 -10.93 -6.52 -3.57
CA LEU A 69 -10.59 -7.93 -3.47
C LEU A 69 -11.34 -8.77 -4.51
N THR A 70 -12.58 -8.41 -4.81
CA THR A 70 -13.36 -9.02 -5.88
C THR A 70 -12.72 -8.79 -7.23
N ILE A 71 -12.30 -7.55 -7.54
CA ILE A 71 -11.59 -7.22 -8.77
C ILE A 71 -10.26 -7.96 -8.84
N ARG A 72 -9.48 -7.97 -7.74
CA ARG A 72 -8.24 -8.73 -7.67
C ARG A 72 -8.44 -10.20 -7.99
N LYS A 73 -9.43 -10.84 -7.38
CA LYS A 73 -9.77 -12.24 -7.64
C LYS A 73 -10.12 -12.44 -9.11
N TYR A 74 -10.93 -11.56 -9.67
CA TYR A 74 -11.38 -11.63 -11.07
C TYR A 74 -10.22 -11.52 -12.05
N ARG A 75 -9.35 -10.52 -11.92
CA ARG A 75 -8.19 -10.36 -12.80
C ARG A 75 -7.21 -11.53 -12.71
N LYS A 76 -6.98 -12.05 -11.48
CA LYS A 76 -6.13 -13.25 -11.30
C LYS A 76 -6.71 -14.49 -11.98
N MET A 77 -8.03 -14.71 -11.91
CA MET A 77 -8.70 -15.83 -12.60
C MET A 77 -8.57 -15.74 -14.12
N ARG A 78 -8.45 -14.53 -14.68
CA ARG A 78 -8.25 -14.26 -16.12
C ARG A 78 -6.77 -14.22 -16.52
N GLY A 79 -5.85 -14.53 -15.60
CA GLY A 79 -4.41 -14.50 -15.87
C GLY A 79 -3.82 -13.09 -15.95
N ILE A 80 -4.59 -12.06 -15.57
CA ILE A 80 -4.11 -10.67 -15.53
C ILE A 80 -3.41 -10.45 -14.18
N THR A 81 -2.12 -10.81 -14.16
CA THR A 81 -1.22 -10.70 -13.00
C THR A 81 0.04 -9.93 -13.41
N PRO A 82 0.64 -9.20 -12.48
CA PRO A 82 1.86 -8.46 -12.79
C PRO A 82 3.08 -9.38 -12.82
N TYR A 83 4.12 -8.89 -13.47
CA TYR A 83 5.44 -9.52 -13.57
C TYR A 83 6.46 -8.73 -12.75
N VAL A 84 7.44 -9.42 -12.19
CA VAL A 84 8.59 -8.78 -11.54
C VAL A 84 9.69 -8.58 -12.55
N LYS A 85 10.14 -7.35 -12.66
CA LYS A 85 11.25 -6.96 -13.52
C LYS A 85 12.40 -6.41 -12.67
N GLN A 86 13.62 -6.66 -13.14
CA GLN A 86 14.82 -6.13 -12.53
C GLN A 86 15.12 -4.73 -13.10
N ILE A 87 15.52 -3.80 -12.22
CA ILE A 87 15.90 -2.47 -12.66
C ILE A 87 17.28 -2.54 -13.31
N ASP A 88 17.35 -2.19 -14.59
CA ASP A 88 18.62 -2.07 -15.30
C ASP A 88 19.32 -0.76 -14.92
N THR A 89 20.47 -0.88 -14.28
CA THR A 89 21.31 0.25 -13.86
C THR A 89 22.50 0.50 -14.80
N LEU A 90 22.59 -0.28 -15.89
CA LEU A 90 23.75 -0.30 -16.79
C LEU A 90 23.37 0.02 -18.25
N ALA A 91 22.17 0.58 -18.46
CA ALA A 91 21.67 0.98 -19.78
C ALA A 91 21.73 -0.15 -20.84
N ALA A 92 21.49 -1.39 -20.45
CA ALA A 92 21.59 -2.60 -21.25
C ALA A 92 22.98 -2.87 -21.88
N GLU A 93 24.01 -2.15 -21.45
CA GLU A 93 25.39 -2.41 -21.90
C GLU A 93 25.97 -3.70 -21.28
N TYR A 94 25.48 -4.06 -20.09
CA TYR A 94 25.86 -5.28 -19.38
C TYR A 94 24.68 -5.79 -18.57
N PRO A 95 24.53 -7.12 -18.35
CA PRO A 95 23.44 -7.66 -17.51
C PRO A 95 23.48 -7.07 -16.09
N ALA A 96 22.39 -6.44 -15.66
CA ALA A 96 22.27 -5.91 -14.32
C ALA A 96 22.22 -7.05 -13.30
N MET A 97 23.05 -6.97 -12.27
CA MET A 97 23.14 -7.95 -11.18
C MET A 97 22.61 -7.39 -9.86
N THR A 98 21.77 -6.35 -9.93
CA THR A 98 21.20 -5.70 -8.78
C THR A 98 20.03 -6.49 -8.20
N ASN A 99 19.76 -6.30 -6.91
CA ASN A 99 18.56 -6.82 -6.24
C ASN A 99 17.35 -5.88 -6.38
N TYR A 100 17.44 -4.87 -7.23
CA TYR A 100 16.42 -3.84 -7.45
C TYR A 100 15.33 -4.35 -8.40
N LEU A 101 14.13 -4.43 -7.88
CA LEU A 101 12.97 -5.01 -8.56
C LEU A 101 11.82 -4.00 -8.60
N TYR A 102 10.92 -4.18 -9.55
CA TYR A 102 9.62 -3.51 -9.58
C TYR A 102 8.56 -4.44 -10.17
N VAL A 103 7.31 -4.13 -9.92
CA VAL A 103 6.18 -4.94 -10.36
C VAL A 103 5.40 -4.21 -11.45
N THR A 104 5.16 -4.85 -12.59
CA THR A 104 4.53 -4.24 -13.75
C THR A 104 3.61 -5.19 -14.50
N TYR A 105 2.55 -4.65 -15.13
CA TYR A 105 1.71 -5.38 -16.08
C TYR A 105 2.21 -5.32 -17.52
N ASN A 106 3.29 -4.58 -17.79
CA ASN A 106 3.89 -4.46 -19.11
C ASN A 106 4.92 -5.56 -19.42
N GLY A 107 5.10 -6.52 -18.54
CA GLY A 107 5.98 -7.67 -18.73
C GLY A 107 5.25 -8.87 -19.34
N THR A 108 6.03 -9.83 -19.82
CA THR A 108 5.55 -11.14 -20.30
C THR A 108 6.15 -12.31 -19.52
N SER A 109 7.16 -12.04 -18.69
CA SER A 109 7.85 -13.01 -17.84
C SER A 109 8.48 -12.30 -16.64
N HIS A 110 8.79 -13.07 -15.60
CA HIS A 110 9.62 -12.58 -14.48
C HIS A 110 11.10 -12.60 -14.87
N ASP A 111 11.87 -11.63 -14.36
CA ASP A 111 13.34 -11.59 -14.52
C ASP A 111 14.05 -12.35 -13.38
N ILE A 112 13.31 -12.79 -12.37
CA ILE A 112 13.84 -13.55 -11.22
C ILE A 112 13.08 -14.84 -11.03
N GLU A 113 13.72 -15.79 -10.33
CA GLU A 113 13.10 -17.03 -9.89
C GLU A 113 12.64 -16.91 -8.42
N PHE A 114 11.49 -17.49 -8.12
CA PHE A 114 10.93 -17.56 -6.77
C PHE A 114 11.17 -18.93 -6.15
N ALA A 115 11.83 -18.99 -5.00
CA ALA A 115 12.14 -20.24 -4.34
C ALA A 115 10.93 -20.92 -3.67
N HIS A 116 9.88 -20.17 -3.34
CA HIS A 116 8.64 -20.62 -2.67
C HIS A 116 8.88 -21.54 -1.44
N ASP A 117 10.01 -21.35 -0.76
CA ASP A 117 10.48 -22.15 0.38
C ASP A 117 10.01 -21.65 1.75
N LYS A 118 9.19 -20.59 1.74
CA LYS A 118 8.70 -19.88 2.94
C LYS A 118 9.83 -19.38 3.87
N ARG A 119 11.01 -19.13 3.32
CA ARG A 119 12.16 -18.60 4.06
C ARG A 119 12.36 -17.10 3.88
N SER A 120 11.50 -16.43 3.12
CA SER A 120 11.51 -14.98 2.98
C SER A 120 10.65 -14.30 4.06
N VAL A 121 11.08 -13.13 4.51
CA VAL A 121 10.32 -12.22 5.36
C VAL A 121 10.30 -10.86 4.68
N ILE A 122 9.10 -10.31 4.50
CA ILE A 122 8.92 -8.99 3.90
C ILE A 122 8.94 -7.93 4.99
N VAL A 123 9.67 -6.85 4.76
CA VAL A 123 9.67 -5.62 5.56
C VAL A 123 9.05 -4.51 4.74
N LEU A 124 8.03 -3.84 5.29
CA LEU A 124 7.43 -2.67 4.66
C LEU A 124 8.11 -1.40 5.17
N GLY A 125 8.66 -0.62 4.24
CA GLY A 125 9.33 0.64 4.53
C GLY A 125 8.38 1.80 4.81
N SER A 126 8.94 2.99 4.97
CA SER A 126 8.19 4.20 5.32
C SER A 126 7.47 4.86 4.13
N GLY A 127 7.78 4.44 2.92
CA GLY A 127 7.20 5.03 1.71
C GLY A 127 7.80 6.39 1.36
N ALA A 128 6.96 7.35 0.94
CA ALA A 128 7.43 8.67 0.50
C ALA A 128 8.18 9.42 1.61
N TYR A 129 9.35 9.93 1.24
CA TYR A 129 10.16 10.75 2.13
C TYR A 129 9.49 12.10 2.42
N ARG A 130 9.52 12.50 3.69
CA ARG A 130 9.09 13.84 4.12
C ARG A 130 10.22 14.47 4.91
N ILE A 131 10.53 15.74 4.65
CA ILE A 131 11.53 16.49 5.42
C ILE A 131 11.17 16.44 6.92
N GLY A 132 12.12 16.01 7.75
CA GLY A 132 11.94 15.91 9.20
C GLY A 132 11.18 14.68 9.69
N SER A 133 10.91 13.69 8.83
CA SER A 133 10.31 12.41 9.22
C SER A 133 10.97 11.24 8.49
N SER A 134 10.87 10.06 9.05
CA SER A 134 11.21 8.77 8.43
C SER A 134 12.63 8.25 8.60
N VAL A 135 13.59 9.03 9.06
CA VAL A 135 14.98 8.55 9.29
C VAL A 135 15.01 7.45 10.36
N GLU A 136 14.25 7.61 11.43
CA GLU A 136 14.09 6.61 12.50
C GLU A 136 13.44 5.34 12.00
N PHE A 137 12.47 5.43 11.08
CA PHE A 137 11.82 4.26 10.47
C PHE A 137 12.76 3.53 9.52
N ASP A 138 13.60 4.26 8.79
CA ASP A 138 14.62 3.66 7.94
C ASP A 138 15.64 2.87 8.76
N TRP A 139 16.13 3.45 9.84
CA TRP A 139 17.02 2.76 10.78
C TRP A 139 16.37 1.49 11.36
N CYS A 140 15.09 1.55 11.75
CA CYS A 140 14.34 0.38 12.22
C CYS A 140 14.21 -0.69 11.13
N SER A 141 13.95 -0.29 9.88
CA SER A 141 13.86 -1.18 8.72
C SER A 141 15.18 -1.88 8.45
N VAL A 142 16.31 -1.16 8.45
CA VAL A 142 17.65 -1.71 8.28
C VAL A 142 17.98 -2.74 9.36
N ASN A 143 17.67 -2.45 10.63
CA ASN A 143 17.89 -3.40 11.72
C ASN A 143 17.02 -4.66 11.60
N ALA A 144 15.76 -4.52 11.15
CA ALA A 144 14.88 -5.64 10.88
C ALA A 144 15.45 -6.53 9.75
N LEU A 145 15.87 -5.95 8.62
CA LEU A 145 16.48 -6.65 7.50
C LEU A 145 17.75 -7.39 7.92
N ASN A 146 18.66 -6.74 8.64
CA ASN A 146 19.87 -7.35 9.16
C ASN A 146 19.57 -8.50 10.12
N THR A 147 18.56 -8.38 10.95
CA THR A 147 18.16 -9.45 11.89
C THR A 147 17.61 -10.65 11.14
N ILE A 148 16.79 -10.44 10.11
CA ILE A 148 16.28 -11.51 9.23
C ILE A 148 17.43 -12.27 8.59
N ARG A 149 18.42 -11.57 8.02
CA ARG A 149 19.60 -12.19 7.39
C ARG A 149 20.44 -12.96 8.38
N ARG A 150 20.68 -12.43 9.60
CA ARG A 150 21.40 -13.13 10.67
C ARG A 150 20.74 -14.43 11.12
N GLN A 151 19.42 -14.54 10.96
CA GLN A 151 18.66 -15.77 11.23
C GLN A 151 18.66 -16.75 10.05
N GLY A 152 19.40 -16.47 8.98
CA GLY A 152 19.46 -17.29 7.78
C GLY A 152 18.18 -17.28 6.95
N LEU A 153 17.34 -16.27 7.13
CA LEU A 153 16.14 -16.04 6.34
C LEU A 153 16.43 -15.02 5.23
N ARG A 154 15.68 -15.10 4.14
CA ARG A 154 15.76 -14.15 3.02
C ARG A 154 15.02 -12.88 3.38
N SER A 155 15.71 -11.75 3.30
CA SER A 155 15.14 -10.42 3.55
C SER A 155 14.58 -9.82 2.26
N VAL A 156 13.33 -9.38 2.30
CA VAL A 156 12.65 -8.70 1.21
C VAL A 156 12.17 -7.36 1.70
N MET A 157 12.54 -6.29 1.00
CA MET A 157 12.10 -4.93 1.30
C MET A 157 11.11 -4.44 0.26
N ILE A 158 10.03 -3.78 0.67
CA ILE A 158 9.17 -3.00 -0.21
C ILE A 158 9.24 -1.55 0.24
N ASN A 159 9.79 -0.69 -0.60
CA ASN A 159 9.86 0.75 -0.37
C ASN A 159 10.05 1.47 -1.72
N TYR A 160 9.55 2.69 -1.83
CA TYR A 160 9.67 3.48 -3.07
C TYR A 160 10.48 4.78 -2.86
N ASN A 161 11.15 4.92 -1.73
CA ASN A 161 12.05 6.03 -1.48
C ASN A 161 13.50 5.61 -1.78
N PRO A 162 14.13 6.08 -2.85
CA PRO A 162 15.50 5.70 -3.20
C PRO A 162 16.57 6.38 -2.34
N GLU A 163 16.21 7.36 -1.53
CA GLU A 163 17.15 8.18 -0.72
C GLU A 163 17.34 7.63 0.70
N THR A 164 16.98 6.37 0.96
CA THR A 164 17.07 5.75 2.28
C THR A 164 18.08 4.60 2.28
N VAL A 165 18.72 4.35 3.44
CA VAL A 165 19.71 3.26 3.59
C VAL A 165 19.08 1.89 3.42
N SER A 166 17.79 1.72 3.81
CA SER A 166 17.07 0.45 3.61
C SER A 166 16.87 0.09 2.14
N THR A 167 17.07 1.05 1.24
CA THR A 167 16.98 0.84 -0.22
C THR A 167 18.34 0.76 -0.89
N ASP A 168 19.43 0.70 -0.14
CA ASP A 168 20.75 0.41 -0.69
C ASP A 168 20.86 -1.06 -1.13
N TYR A 169 21.66 -1.30 -2.17
CA TYR A 169 21.73 -2.60 -2.87
C TYR A 169 22.20 -3.77 -1.97
N ASP A 170 22.90 -3.51 -0.89
CA ASP A 170 23.49 -4.50 0.00
C ASP A 170 22.67 -4.73 1.30
N MET A 171 21.60 -3.96 1.51
CA MET A 171 20.79 -4.00 2.74
C MET A 171 19.83 -5.18 2.82
N CYS A 172 19.38 -5.72 1.69
CA CYS A 172 18.45 -6.86 1.65
C CYS A 172 18.73 -7.77 0.45
N ASP A 173 18.13 -8.96 0.46
CA ASP A 173 18.30 -9.91 -0.64
C ASP A 173 17.44 -9.55 -1.85
N ARG A 174 16.29 -8.89 -1.63
CA ARG A 174 15.40 -8.39 -2.68
C ARG A 174 14.78 -7.07 -2.26
N LEU A 175 14.83 -6.09 -3.15
CA LEU A 175 14.27 -4.77 -2.95
C LEU A 175 13.26 -4.46 -4.04
N TYR A 176 11.98 -4.36 -3.66
CA TYR A 176 10.93 -3.90 -4.54
C TYR A 176 10.78 -2.38 -4.41
N PHE A 177 11.19 -1.66 -5.44
CA PHE A 177 10.87 -0.24 -5.62
C PHE A 177 9.42 -0.13 -6.10
N ASP A 178 8.50 -0.14 -5.16
CA ASP A 178 7.08 -0.13 -5.46
C ASP A 178 6.30 0.59 -4.36
N GLU A 179 5.09 1.03 -4.71
CA GLU A 179 4.23 1.71 -3.75
C GLU A 179 3.78 0.75 -2.63
N LEU A 180 3.58 1.32 -1.45
CA LEU A 180 3.05 0.60 -0.29
C LEU A 180 1.51 0.62 -0.28
N SER A 181 0.88 0.32 -1.43
CA SER A 181 -0.56 0.13 -1.50
C SER A 181 -0.96 -1.29 -1.10
N PHE A 182 -2.21 -1.47 -0.67
CA PHE A 182 -2.72 -2.78 -0.29
C PHE A 182 -2.66 -3.78 -1.45
N GLU A 183 -2.99 -3.34 -2.65
CA GLU A 183 -2.92 -4.15 -3.87
C GLU A 183 -1.50 -4.61 -4.15
N ARG A 184 -0.55 -3.67 -4.18
CA ARG A 184 0.83 -3.95 -4.56
C ARG A 184 1.55 -4.84 -3.55
N VAL A 185 1.31 -4.59 -2.26
CA VAL A 185 1.85 -5.44 -1.20
C VAL A 185 1.30 -6.87 -1.30
N LEU A 186 0.01 -7.05 -1.60
CA LEU A 186 -0.57 -8.38 -1.84
C LEU A 186 0.00 -9.05 -3.10
N ASP A 187 0.30 -8.28 -4.16
CA ASP A 187 0.92 -8.84 -5.38
C ASP A 187 2.31 -9.40 -5.07
N VAL A 188 3.13 -8.67 -4.31
CA VAL A 188 4.45 -9.14 -3.89
C VAL A 188 4.34 -10.34 -2.94
N ILE A 189 3.38 -10.34 -2.01
CA ILE A 189 3.14 -11.47 -1.10
C ILE A 189 2.76 -12.74 -1.88
N ASP A 190 1.91 -12.63 -2.88
CA ASP A 190 1.51 -13.77 -3.72
C ASP A 190 2.68 -14.34 -4.53
N LEU A 191 3.63 -13.51 -4.93
CA LEU A 191 4.82 -13.91 -5.68
C LEU A 191 5.91 -14.51 -4.78
N GLU A 192 6.19 -13.87 -3.65
CA GLU A 192 7.27 -14.27 -2.73
C GLU A 192 6.88 -15.42 -1.78
N LEU A 193 5.59 -15.62 -1.52
CA LEU A 193 5.04 -16.56 -0.53
C LEU A 193 5.83 -16.53 0.80
N PRO A 194 5.94 -15.37 1.45
CA PRO A 194 6.81 -15.17 2.59
C PRO A 194 6.32 -15.95 3.82
N LYS A 195 7.24 -16.17 4.78
CA LYS A 195 6.91 -16.62 6.13
C LYS A 195 6.01 -15.63 6.86
N GLY A 196 6.17 -14.33 6.58
CA GLY A 196 5.35 -13.26 7.11
C GLY A 196 5.85 -11.88 6.72
N VAL A 197 5.14 -10.87 7.19
CA VAL A 197 5.35 -9.45 6.88
C VAL A 197 5.56 -8.65 8.15
N ILE A 198 6.59 -7.82 8.21
CA ILE A 198 6.85 -6.85 9.29
C ILE A 198 6.31 -5.49 8.84
N VAL A 199 5.35 -4.95 9.58
CA VAL A 199 4.69 -3.67 9.29
C VAL A 199 5.10 -2.55 10.27
N SER A 200 5.56 -2.90 11.46
CA SER A 200 5.73 -1.96 12.59
C SER A 200 6.98 -1.08 12.50
N VAL A 201 7.84 -1.26 11.51
CA VAL A 201 9.09 -0.52 11.35
C VAL A 201 9.02 0.63 10.34
N GLY A 202 7.96 0.70 9.54
CA GLY A 202 7.80 1.69 8.46
C GLY A 202 6.90 2.89 8.80
N GLY A 203 6.43 3.02 10.04
CA GLY A 203 5.54 4.11 10.47
C GLY A 203 4.10 3.93 10.02
N GLN A 204 3.42 5.06 9.76
CA GLN A 204 1.95 5.07 9.56
C GLN A 204 1.48 4.32 8.31
N ILE A 205 2.22 4.40 7.21
CA ILE A 205 1.79 3.79 5.93
C ILE A 205 1.64 2.27 6.07
N PRO A 206 2.67 1.51 6.50
CA PRO A 206 2.50 0.08 6.70
C PRO A 206 1.57 -0.27 7.88
N ASN A 207 1.51 0.54 8.95
CA ASN A 207 0.56 0.31 10.03
C ASN A 207 -0.89 0.34 9.55
N ASN A 208 -1.24 1.24 8.63
CA ASN A 208 -2.57 1.30 8.01
C ASN A 208 -2.91 0.06 7.19
N LEU A 209 -1.91 -0.73 6.76
CA LEU A 209 -2.12 -1.98 6.04
C LEU A 209 -2.29 -3.19 6.98
N ALA A 210 -1.87 -3.09 8.23
CA ALA A 210 -1.81 -4.21 9.18
C ALA A 210 -3.15 -4.97 9.27
N MET A 211 -4.26 -4.26 9.52
CA MET A 211 -5.58 -4.88 9.62
C MET A 211 -6.10 -5.42 8.29
N LYS A 212 -5.77 -4.77 7.18
CA LYS A 212 -6.15 -5.25 5.84
C LYS A 212 -5.44 -6.56 5.49
N LEU A 213 -4.13 -6.64 5.75
CA LEU A 213 -3.34 -7.85 5.57
C LEU A 213 -3.82 -8.99 6.48
N TYR A 214 -4.12 -8.67 7.75
CA TYR A 214 -4.66 -9.64 8.71
C TYR A 214 -5.98 -10.27 8.23
N ARG A 215 -6.90 -9.48 7.69
CA ARG A 215 -8.17 -9.99 7.12
C ARG A 215 -7.97 -10.91 5.90
N GLN A 216 -6.81 -10.82 5.24
CA GLN A 216 -6.42 -11.71 4.15
C GLN A 216 -5.59 -12.91 4.62
N ASN A 217 -5.52 -13.16 5.93
CA ASN A 217 -4.75 -14.24 6.54
C ASN A 217 -3.24 -14.16 6.24
N VAL A 218 -2.72 -12.96 5.96
CA VAL A 218 -1.28 -12.73 5.83
C VAL A 218 -0.66 -12.76 7.23
N PRO A 219 0.37 -13.59 7.48
CA PRO A 219 1.07 -13.60 8.76
C PRO A 219 1.81 -12.29 9.00
N VAL A 220 1.31 -11.45 9.91
CA VAL A 220 1.99 -10.23 10.35
C VAL A 220 2.88 -10.59 11.53
N LEU A 221 4.18 -10.33 11.38
CA LEU A 221 5.20 -10.62 12.39
C LEU A 221 5.42 -9.42 13.32
N GLY A 222 5.71 -9.71 14.59
CA GLY A 222 5.89 -8.68 15.63
C GLY A 222 4.58 -8.37 16.34
N THR A 223 4.24 -7.09 16.45
CA THR A 223 3.02 -6.65 17.14
C THR A 223 1.77 -7.13 16.41
N SER A 224 0.82 -7.71 17.14
CA SER A 224 -0.45 -8.18 16.58
C SER A 224 -1.19 -7.03 15.86
N PRO A 225 -1.74 -7.25 14.66
CA PRO A 225 -2.55 -6.25 13.96
C PRO A 225 -3.72 -5.71 14.79
N LEU A 226 -4.34 -6.54 15.62
CA LEU A 226 -5.40 -6.12 16.54
C LEU A 226 -4.88 -5.15 17.62
N SER A 227 -3.63 -5.35 18.07
CA SER A 227 -3.00 -4.45 19.05
C SER A 227 -2.56 -3.14 18.38
N ILE A 228 -2.07 -3.20 17.15
CA ILE A 228 -1.78 -2.00 16.35
C ILE A 228 -3.06 -1.17 16.16
N ASP A 229 -4.16 -1.79 15.73
CA ASP A 229 -5.43 -1.12 15.51
C ASP A 229 -6.00 -0.50 16.82
N ARG A 230 -5.83 -1.18 17.96
CA ARG A 230 -6.22 -0.62 19.25
C ARG A 230 -5.39 0.58 19.68
N ALA A 231 -4.10 0.57 19.36
CA ALA A 231 -3.19 1.67 19.71
C ALA A 231 -3.34 2.88 18.78
N GLU A 232 -3.59 2.65 17.49
CA GLU A 232 -3.69 3.70 16.47
C GLU A 232 -5.08 4.35 16.42
N ASN A 233 -6.14 3.60 16.71
CA ASN A 233 -7.50 4.12 16.72
C ASN A 233 -7.80 4.81 18.05
N ARG A 234 -7.97 6.13 18.02
CA ARG A 234 -8.15 6.96 19.22
C ARG A 234 -9.31 6.49 20.10
N HIS A 235 -10.46 6.14 19.51
CA HIS A 235 -11.61 5.62 20.24
C HIS A 235 -11.27 4.31 20.96
N LYS A 236 -10.70 3.35 20.25
CA LYS A 236 -10.32 2.04 20.80
C LYS A 236 -9.24 2.17 21.88
N PHE A 237 -8.29 3.08 21.68
CA PHE A 237 -7.23 3.37 22.64
C PHE A 237 -7.80 3.95 23.92
N SER A 238 -8.63 5.00 23.85
CA SER A 238 -9.26 5.60 25.01
C SER A 238 -10.19 4.62 25.73
N ALA A 239 -10.99 3.83 25.02
CA ALA A 239 -11.81 2.79 25.62
C ALA A 239 -10.97 1.71 26.33
N MET A 240 -9.79 1.39 25.82
CA MET A 240 -8.84 0.47 26.47
C MET A 240 -8.31 1.09 27.78
N LEU A 241 -7.91 2.36 27.78
CA LEU A 241 -7.44 3.05 28.98
C LEU A 241 -8.54 3.09 30.07
N ASP A 242 -9.77 3.40 29.69
CA ASP A 242 -10.92 3.37 30.62
C ASP A 242 -11.12 1.96 31.23
N SER A 243 -10.99 0.91 30.41
CA SER A 243 -11.13 -0.47 30.88
C SER A 243 -10.04 -0.91 31.85
N LEU A 244 -8.87 -0.26 31.79
CA LEU A 244 -7.72 -0.48 32.67
C LEU A 244 -7.73 0.44 33.91
N GLY A 245 -8.70 1.36 34.01
CA GLY A 245 -8.77 2.34 35.06
C GLY A 245 -7.64 3.38 35.03
N ILE A 246 -7.04 3.60 33.84
CA ILE A 246 -6.00 4.60 33.64
C ILE A 246 -6.67 5.95 33.40
N ASP A 247 -6.31 6.94 34.20
CA ASP A 247 -6.86 8.30 34.10
C ASP A 247 -6.45 8.96 32.76
N GLN A 248 -7.41 9.63 32.14
CA GLN A 248 -7.24 10.35 30.87
C GLN A 248 -8.21 11.52 30.78
N PRO A 249 -7.95 12.52 29.90
CA PRO A 249 -8.90 13.59 29.64
C PRO A 249 -10.25 13.04 29.16
N ARG A 250 -11.34 13.74 29.48
CA ARG A 250 -12.66 13.36 28.97
C ARG A 250 -12.66 13.32 27.45
N TRP A 251 -13.19 12.26 26.88
CA TRP A 251 -13.23 12.04 25.45
C TRP A 251 -14.60 11.60 24.97
N ALA A 252 -14.91 11.85 23.71
CA ALA A 252 -16.12 11.36 23.06
C ALA A 252 -15.85 11.15 21.56
N GLU A 253 -16.43 10.10 20.99
CA GLU A 253 -16.44 9.89 19.56
C GLU A 253 -17.66 10.59 18.95
N LEU A 254 -17.41 11.57 18.06
CA LEU A 254 -18.45 12.36 17.43
C LEU A 254 -18.60 11.90 15.97
N THR A 255 -19.74 11.31 15.66
CA THR A 255 -20.03 10.74 14.33
C THR A 255 -21.07 11.54 13.53
N SER A 256 -21.63 12.62 14.10
CA SER A 256 -22.58 13.50 13.43
C SER A 256 -22.27 14.97 13.65
N MET A 257 -22.70 15.82 12.73
CA MET A 257 -22.55 17.28 12.86
C MET A 257 -23.33 17.84 14.04
N GLU A 258 -24.46 17.22 14.42
CA GLU A 258 -25.25 17.58 15.59
C GLU A 258 -24.47 17.34 16.89
N ALA A 259 -23.77 16.20 16.99
CA ALA A 259 -22.92 15.88 18.13
C ALA A 259 -21.74 16.87 18.24
N VAL A 260 -21.12 17.26 17.14
CA VAL A 260 -20.05 18.28 17.09
C VAL A 260 -20.57 19.63 17.58
N SER A 261 -21.73 20.05 17.08
CA SER A 261 -22.38 21.32 17.46
C SER A 261 -22.68 21.38 18.96
N TYR A 262 -23.17 20.28 19.53
CA TYR A 262 -23.47 20.18 20.97
C TYR A 262 -22.22 20.35 21.85
N THR A 263 -21.08 19.76 21.47
CA THR A 263 -19.82 19.90 22.22
C THR A 263 -19.23 21.30 22.13
N HIS A 264 -19.32 21.96 20.97
CA HIS A 264 -18.83 23.32 20.82
C HIS A 264 -19.68 24.34 21.60
N LEU A 265 -20.99 24.19 21.59
CA LEU A 265 -21.88 25.06 22.35
C LEU A 265 -21.66 24.92 23.86
N ARG A 266 -21.47 23.70 24.37
CA ARG A 266 -21.16 23.49 25.81
C ARG A 266 -19.79 24.01 26.23
N ALA A 267 -18.78 23.94 25.39
CA ALA A 267 -17.46 24.49 25.69
C ALA A 267 -17.50 26.01 25.89
N HIS A 268 -18.36 26.71 25.17
CA HIS A 268 -18.58 28.16 25.36
C HIS A 268 -19.40 28.49 26.62
N GLU A 269 -20.35 27.65 26.99
CA GLU A 269 -21.12 27.87 28.23
C GLU A 269 -20.31 27.69 29.52
N THR A 270 -19.29 26.79 29.50
CA THR A 270 -18.40 26.62 30.67
C THR A 270 -17.46 27.80 30.88
N LEU A 271 -17.13 28.56 29.85
CA LEU A 271 -16.32 29.79 29.95
C LEU A 271 -17.14 31.00 30.43
N ALA A 272 -18.45 30.98 30.26
CA ALA A 272 -19.34 32.05 30.67
C ALA A 272 -19.71 32.00 32.18
N ASN A 273 -19.38 30.89 32.84
CA ASN A 273 -19.67 30.67 34.29
C ASN A 273 -18.41 30.68 35.18
N LEU A 274 -17.28 31.17 34.64
CA LEU A 274 -16.05 31.49 35.38
C LEU A 274 -15.90 33.02 35.42
#